data_58e0b8a8f465685a03d27dd10b9b5828
#
_entry.id   58e0b8a8f465685a03d27dd10b9b5828
#
_cell.length_a   1.000
_cell.length_b   1.000
_cell.length_c   1.000
_cell.angle_alpha   90.00
_cell.angle_beta   90.00
_cell.angle_gamma   90.00
#
_symmetry.space_group_name_H-M   'P 1'
#
loop_
_entity.id
_entity.type
_entity.pdbx_description
1 polymer ?
#
loop_
_entity_poly.entity_id
_entity_poly.type
_entity_poly.pdbx_seq_one_letter_code
_entity_poly.pdbx_strand_id
1 'polypeptide(L)'
;MTNMKQYFLISATFLGLLFSLSVANANTKLSIGSCPIGCTAYTWSAGIADVINNNVPGVSLTAEETKGYVANIKLLQNKELEISMATTLSSYQAYAATGPYKGSEKGKILSWMGIAPVAMHIITLEGSGINTMADLKGKRVGMGQPGGVSMLDADAMMETLGLKEGDDFKAFRIKLGAMANGLADGNLDVALWNGSFPLPPVKKLIASRKVKLIPIPDDFFAKHQAQYPPYARLSIPGGTYNGIDNDTPSFSLANGMVISKDVPEDLVYSMTKAIFENLDKLKSVHPAFGRVTKSTVLNGFGAPLHPGALKYYREIGVPGIEDFVKRTSN
;
A
#
# COMPACT_ATOMS: atom_id res chain seq x y z
N MET A 1 11.07 -90.96 40.24
CA MET A 1 11.79 -90.80 39.00
C MET A 1 10.79 -90.29 38.00
N THR A 2 10.53 -89.01 37.95
CA THR A 2 9.70 -88.43 36.86
C THR A 2 10.05 -86.94 36.71
N ASN A 3 10.68 -86.61 35.61
CA ASN A 3 11.05 -85.22 35.22
C ASN A 3 9.81 -84.42 34.78
N MET A 4 9.61 -83.33 35.45
CA MET A 4 8.59 -82.38 35.06
C MET A 4 9.24 -81.10 34.48
N LYS A 5 9.24 -80.97 33.18
CA LYS A 5 9.72 -79.80 32.45
C LYS A 5 8.67 -78.66 32.61
N GLN A 6 9.06 -77.61 33.30
CA GLN A 6 8.31 -76.36 33.37
C GLN A 6 8.53 -75.58 32.06
N TYR A 7 7.45 -75.35 31.32
CA TYR A 7 7.41 -74.42 30.22
C TYR A 7 7.19 -73.02 30.77
N PHE A 8 8.19 -72.15 30.69
CA PHE A 8 8.06 -70.72 30.92
C PHE A 8 7.45 -70.08 29.67
N LEU A 9 6.20 -69.62 29.72
CA LEU A 9 5.62 -68.77 28.72
C LEU A 9 6.04 -67.33 28.98
N ILE A 10 6.94 -66.80 28.15
CA ILE A 10 7.27 -65.38 28.12
C ILE A 10 6.20 -64.68 27.30
N SER A 11 5.27 -63.99 27.97
CA SER A 11 4.33 -63.07 27.36
C SER A 11 5.10 -61.77 27.01
N ALA A 12 5.49 -61.60 25.77
CA ALA A 12 6.04 -60.33 25.26
C ALA A 12 4.87 -59.36 25.08
N THR A 13 4.67 -58.49 26.07
CA THR A 13 3.76 -57.36 25.98
C THR A 13 4.40 -56.30 25.08
N PHE A 14 3.99 -56.24 23.84
CA PHE A 14 4.38 -55.16 22.89
C PHE A 14 3.69 -53.88 23.33
N LEU A 15 4.33 -53.08 24.15
CA LEU A 15 3.89 -51.76 24.53
C LEU A 15 4.22 -50.81 23.34
N GLY A 16 3.25 -50.69 22.42
CA GLY A 16 3.32 -49.72 21.31
C GLY A 16 3.33 -48.31 21.87
N LEU A 17 4.51 -47.70 21.99
CA LEU A 17 4.67 -46.28 22.19
C LEU A 17 4.15 -45.58 20.90
N LEU A 18 2.89 -45.17 20.91
CA LEU A 18 2.38 -44.15 20.00
C LEU A 18 3.10 -42.84 20.39
N PHE A 19 4.25 -42.61 19.77
CA PHE A 19 4.80 -41.27 19.69
C PHE A 19 3.87 -40.44 18.86
N SER A 20 2.89 -39.82 19.50
CA SER A 20 2.18 -38.68 18.94
C SER A 20 3.22 -37.58 18.71
N LEU A 21 3.75 -37.52 17.51
CA LEU A 21 4.47 -36.35 17.01
C LEU A 21 3.50 -35.18 17.07
N SER A 22 3.41 -34.55 18.24
CA SER A 22 2.91 -33.18 18.32
C SER A 22 3.87 -32.36 17.46
N VAL A 23 3.51 -32.18 16.19
CA VAL A 23 4.09 -31.14 15.38
C VAL A 23 3.74 -29.85 16.12
N ALA A 24 4.67 -29.39 16.95
CA ALA A 24 4.59 -28.05 17.49
C ALA A 24 4.54 -27.14 16.26
N ASN A 25 3.33 -26.69 15.91
CA ASN A 25 3.13 -25.64 14.90
C ASN A 25 3.85 -24.41 15.46
N ALA A 26 5.12 -24.27 15.12
CA ALA A 26 5.84 -23.05 15.40
C ALA A 26 5.08 -21.92 14.71
N ASN A 27 4.51 -21.00 15.49
CA ASN A 27 3.81 -19.86 14.93
C ASN A 27 4.78 -19.09 14.02
N THR A 28 4.46 -19.02 12.72
CA THR A 28 5.18 -18.19 11.78
C THR A 28 4.92 -16.73 12.14
N LYS A 29 5.97 -16.05 12.58
CA LYS A 29 5.88 -14.62 12.92
C LYS A 29 6.14 -13.80 11.68
N LEU A 30 5.24 -12.87 11.39
CA LEU A 30 5.32 -11.94 10.27
C LEU A 30 5.07 -10.52 10.78
N SER A 31 5.67 -9.55 10.10
CA SER A 31 5.48 -8.12 10.37
C SER A 31 5.00 -7.39 9.12
N ILE A 32 4.04 -6.49 9.30
CA ILE A 32 3.58 -5.58 8.25
C ILE A 32 3.97 -4.14 8.59
N GLY A 33 4.90 -3.59 7.84
CA GLY A 33 5.31 -2.20 7.97
C GLY A 33 4.25 -1.24 7.45
N SER A 34 3.96 -0.20 8.22
CA SER A 34 2.89 0.75 7.95
C SER A 34 3.37 2.20 7.93
N CYS A 35 2.91 3.02 8.83
CA CYS A 35 3.23 4.43 9.02
C CYS A 35 3.04 4.78 10.50
N PRO A 36 3.32 6.02 10.95
CA PRO A 36 3.12 6.38 12.35
C PRO A 36 1.70 6.11 12.84
N ILE A 37 1.57 5.70 14.09
CA ILE A 37 0.28 5.48 14.76
C ILE A 37 -0.63 6.69 14.55
N GLY A 38 -1.89 6.42 14.22
CA GLY A 38 -2.88 7.47 13.87
C GLY A 38 -2.97 7.78 12.38
N CYS A 39 -2.10 7.24 11.53
CA CYS A 39 -2.32 7.28 10.09
C CYS A 39 -3.30 6.18 9.63
N THR A 40 -3.98 6.41 8.54
CA THR A 40 -4.98 5.47 7.99
C THR A 40 -4.38 4.10 7.68
N ALA A 41 -3.17 4.04 7.13
CA ALA A 41 -2.54 2.78 6.77
C ALA A 41 -2.17 1.93 7.99
N TYR A 42 -1.85 2.54 9.14
CA TYR A 42 -1.66 1.79 10.38
C TYR A 42 -2.96 1.11 10.82
N THR A 43 -4.09 1.81 10.75
CA THR A 43 -5.41 1.24 11.02
C THR A 43 -5.72 0.06 10.08
N TRP A 44 -5.37 0.19 8.80
CA TRP A 44 -5.53 -0.92 7.85
C TRP A 44 -4.67 -2.12 8.19
N SER A 45 -3.39 -1.89 8.46
CA SER A 45 -2.45 -2.95 8.82
C SER A 45 -2.86 -3.69 10.08
N ALA A 46 -3.32 -2.96 11.10
CA ALA A 46 -3.81 -3.55 12.35
C ALA A 46 -5.08 -4.39 12.13
N GLY A 47 -6.02 -3.91 11.31
CA GLY A 47 -7.22 -4.66 10.96
C GLY A 47 -6.91 -5.94 10.17
N ILE A 48 -5.99 -5.88 9.22
CA ILE A 48 -5.51 -7.04 8.45
C ILE A 48 -4.82 -8.04 9.37
N ALA A 49 -3.95 -7.56 10.28
CA ALA A 49 -3.28 -8.42 11.24
C ALA A 49 -4.29 -9.14 12.16
N ASP A 50 -5.31 -8.42 12.65
CA ASP A 50 -6.37 -9.04 13.45
C ASP A 50 -7.14 -10.12 12.68
N VAL A 51 -7.49 -9.87 11.43
CA VAL A 51 -8.17 -10.88 10.58
C VAL A 51 -7.28 -12.11 10.38
N ILE A 52 -6.02 -11.93 10.04
CA ILE A 52 -5.09 -13.05 9.79
C ILE A 52 -4.86 -13.85 11.06
N ASN A 53 -4.57 -13.19 12.19
CA ASN A 53 -4.31 -13.85 13.47
C ASN A 53 -5.49 -14.68 13.96
N ASN A 54 -6.73 -14.29 13.64
CA ASN A 54 -7.93 -14.99 14.05
C ASN A 54 -8.37 -16.10 13.08
N ASN A 55 -7.90 -16.09 11.82
CA ASN A 55 -8.43 -16.98 10.78
C ASN A 55 -7.35 -17.86 10.10
N VAL A 56 -6.06 -17.63 10.36
CA VAL A 56 -4.97 -18.43 9.79
C VAL A 56 -4.18 -19.09 10.91
N PRO A 57 -4.45 -20.39 11.21
CA PRO A 57 -3.76 -21.09 12.26
C PRO A 57 -2.24 -21.13 12.06
N GLY A 58 -1.47 -20.98 13.15
CA GLY A 58 -0.02 -21.05 13.09
C GLY A 58 0.65 -19.78 12.52
N VAL A 59 -0.07 -18.66 12.42
CA VAL A 59 0.45 -17.36 12.01
C VAL A 59 0.26 -16.33 13.11
N SER A 60 1.26 -15.47 13.29
CA SER A 60 1.19 -14.27 14.13
C SER A 60 1.70 -13.10 13.31
N LEU A 61 0.79 -12.22 12.86
CA LEU A 61 1.10 -11.01 12.11
C LEU A 61 1.00 -9.78 13.03
N THR A 62 2.04 -8.95 13.03
CA THR A 62 2.10 -7.70 13.81
C THR A 62 2.14 -6.49 12.88
N ALA A 63 1.34 -5.47 13.16
CA ALA A 63 1.43 -4.18 12.48
C ALA A 63 2.51 -3.32 13.14
N GLU A 64 3.52 -2.92 12.34
CA GLU A 64 4.67 -2.15 12.81
C GLU A 64 4.53 -0.67 12.48
N GLU A 65 4.74 0.20 13.48
CA GLU A 65 4.89 1.62 13.25
C GLU A 65 6.22 1.93 12.58
N THR A 66 6.20 2.70 11.50
CA THR A 66 7.40 3.04 10.73
C THR A 66 7.36 4.47 10.20
N LYS A 67 8.41 4.85 9.45
CA LYS A 67 8.50 6.16 8.80
C LYS A 67 7.63 6.30 7.54
N GLY A 68 7.03 5.21 7.06
CA GLY A 68 6.17 5.19 5.88
C GLY A 68 6.65 4.25 4.77
N TYR A 69 5.92 4.18 3.69
CA TYR A 69 5.98 3.10 2.69
C TYR A 69 7.34 2.94 2.01
N VAL A 70 8.02 4.06 1.69
CA VAL A 70 9.35 3.98 1.08
C VAL A 70 10.36 3.34 2.03
N ALA A 71 10.31 3.72 3.31
CA ALA A 71 11.16 3.12 4.34
C ALA A 71 10.81 1.64 4.56
N ASN A 72 9.52 1.31 4.61
CA ASN A 72 9.04 -0.06 4.80
C ASN A 72 9.54 -1.02 3.74
N ILE A 73 9.46 -0.61 2.47
CA ILE A 73 9.93 -1.43 1.36
C ILE A 73 11.43 -1.70 1.48
N LYS A 74 12.22 -0.73 1.95
CA LYS A 74 13.65 -0.95 2.23
C LYS A 74 13.86 -1.96 3.36
N LEU A 75 13.09 -1.86 4.45
CA LEU A 75 13.12 -2.85 5.53
C LEU A 75 12.73 -4.24 5.02
N LEU A 76 11.72 -4.35 4.17
CA LEU A 76 11.32 -5.61 3.55
C LEU A 76 12.43 -6.18 2.65
N GLN A 77 13.08 -5.35 1.83
CA GLN A 77 14.21 -5.77 1.00
C GLN A 77 15.40 -6.25 1.84
N ASN A 78 15.58 -5.72 3.05
CA ASN A 78 16.58 -6.12 4.02
C ASN A 78 16.16 -7.33 4.88
N LYS A 79 14.95 -7.89 4.68
CA LYS A 79 14.37 -8.98 5.48
C LYS A 79 14.08 -8.61 6.94
N GLU A 80 13.86 -7.33 7.20
CA GLU A 80 13.43 -6.80 8.50
C GLU A 80 11.90 -6.75 8.62
N LEU A 81 11.18 -6.88 7.50
CA LEU A 81 9.73 -7.02 7.39
C LEU A 81 9.41 -8.05 6.31
N GLU A 82 8.26 -8.71 6.43
CA GLU A 82 7.74 -9.63 5.41
C GLU A 82 6.72 -8.96 4.51
N ILE A 83 5.98 -7.98 5.03
CA ILE A 83 4.88 -7.29 4.34
C ILE A 83 5.06 -5.78 4.51
N SER A 84 4.69 -5.04 3.49
CA SER A 84 4.70 -3.58 3.53
C SER A 84 3.46 -3.00 2.86
N MET A 85 2.92 -1.94 3.44
CA MET A 85 2.06 -1.03 2.70
C MET A 85 2.87 -0.38 1.57
N ALA A 86 2.26 -0.24 0.41
CA ALA A 86 2.90 0.31 -0.78
C ALA A 86 1.89 1.09 -1.63
N THR A 87 2.41 1.94 -2.51
CA THR A 87 1.65 2.46 -3.65
C THR A 87 2.11 1.79 -4.93
N THR A 88 1.36 1.99 -6.00
CA THR A 88 1.70 1.51 -7.33
C THR A 88 3.12 1.90 -7.75
N LEU A 89 3.47 3.20 -7.60
CA LEU A 89 4.79 3.68 -7.99
C LEU A 89 5.89 3.07 -7.12
N SER A 90 5.71 3.06 -5.80
CA SER A 90 6.72 2.52 -4.89
C SER A 90 6.96 1.02 -5.10
N SER A 91 5.91 0.24 -5.40
CA SER A 91 6.03 -1.19 -5.71
C SER A 91 6.76 -1.43 -7.04
N TYR A 92 6.41 -0.64 -8.08
CA TYR A 92 7.09 -0.70 -9.37
C TYR A 92 8.58 -0.38 -9.25
N GLN A 93 8.92 0.75 -8.64
CA GLN A 93 10.31 1.18 -8.48
C GLN A 93 11.13 0.19 -7.63
N ALA A 94 10.52 -0.37 -6.58
CA ALA A 94 11.19 -1.35 -5.74
C ALA A 94 11.42 -2.68 -6.47
N TYR A 95 10.46 -3.16 -7.27
CA TYR A 95 10.62 -4.35 -8.09
C TYR A 95 11.71 -4.17 -9.16
N ALA A 96 11.70 -3.01 -9.83
CA ALA A 96 12.67 -2.66 -10.86
C ALA A 96 14.03 -2.20 -10.33
N ALA A 97 14.17 -2.02 -9.00
CA ALA A 97 15.36 -1.44 -8.33
C ALA A 97 15.72 -0.04 -8.88
N THR A 98 14.71 0.82 -9.03
CA THR A 98 14.84 2.20 -9.51
C THR A 98 14.45 3.23 -8.44
N GLY A 99 14.62 4.53 -8.73
CA GLY A 99 14.28 5.60 -7.79
C GLY A 99 14.95 5.43 -6.43
N PRO A 100 14.20 5.53 -5.32
CA PRO A 100 14.76 5.40 -3.96
C PRO A 100 15.33 4.01 -3.64
N TYR A 101 15.12 3.03 -4.51
CA TYR A 101 15.55 1.63 -4.36
C TYR A 101 16.69 1.26 -5.30
N LYS A 102 17.33 2.24 -5.96
CA LYS A 102 18.50 2.02 -6.81
C LYS A 102 19.62 1.33 -6.01
N GLY A 103 20.14 0.25 -6.57
CA GLY A 103 21.18 -0.57 -5.92
C GLY A 103 20.63 -1.73 -5.07
N SER A 104 19.32 -1.85 -4.88
CA SER A 104 18.73 -3.05 -4.29
C SER A 104 18.64 -4.19 -5.33
N GLU A 105 18.39 -5.40 -4.87
CA GLU A 105 18.18 -6.55 -5.75
C GLU A 105 16.78 -6.48 -6.37
N LYS A 106 16.70 -6.68 -7.69
CA LYS A 106 15.43 -6.73 -8.42
C LYS A 106 14.58 -7.94 -8.03
N GLY A 107 13.27 -7.79 -8.07
CA GLY A 107 12.33 -8.90 -7.89
C GLY A 107 12.22 -9.46 -6.47
N LYS A 108 12.76 -8.79 -5.45
CA LYS A 108 12.64 -9.24 -4.04
C LYS A 108 11.24 -9.09 -3.47
N ILE A 109 10.49 -8.13 -3.97
CA ILE A 109 9.14 -7.85 -3.52
C ILE A 109 8.13 -8.22 -4.59
N LEU A 110 6.97 -8.70 -4.17
CA LEU A 110 5.86 -9.05 -5.03
C LEU A 110 4.60 -8.32 -4.57
N SER A 111 3.68 -8.06 -5.48
CA SER A 111 2.38 -7.49 -5.16
C SER A 111 1.53 -8.50 -4.41
N TRP A 112 0.76 -8.04 -3.44
CA TRP A 112 -0.14 -8.92 -2.68
C TRP A 112 -1.61 -8.54 -2.88
N MET A 113 -2.04 -7.36 -2.40
CA MET A 113 -3.44 -6.94 -2.47
C MET A 113 -3.57 -5.43 -2.64
N GLY A 114 -4.40 -5.00 -3.61
CA GLY A 114 -4.84 -3.61 -3.73
C GLY A 114 -5.93 -3.30 -2.71
N ILE A 115 -5.89 -2.12 -2.09
CA ILE A 115 -6.86 -1.72 -1.06
C ILE A 115 -7.77 -0.62 -1.59
N ALA A 116 -7.22 0.52 -1.96
CA ALA A 116 -8.02 1.65 -2.39
C ALA A 116 -7.25 2.55 -3.36
N PRO A 117 -7.94 3.11 -4.37
CA PRO A 117 -7.35 4.19 -5.15
C PRO A 117 -7.11 5.40 -4.26
N VAL A 118 -6.04 6.12 -4.55
CA VAL A 118 -5.71 7.42 -3.97
C VAL A 118 -5.50 8.40 -5.10
N ALA A 119 -5.85 9.66 -4.89
CA ALA A 119 -5.72 10.70 -5.89
C ALA A 119 -4.59 11.67 -5.53
N MET A 120 -3.88 12.15 -6.53
CA MET A 120 -3.02 13.30 -6.36
C MET A 120 -3.91 14.54 -6.20
N HIS A 121 -3.74 15.23 -5.08
CA HIS A 121 -4.38 16.52 -4.83
C HIS A 121 -3.35 17.63 -5.02
N ILE A 122 -3.67 18.58 -5.86
CA ILE A 122 -2.94 19.86 -5.99
C ILE A 122 -3.81 20.92 -5.30
N ILE A 123 -3.49 21.25 -4.06
CA ILE A 123 -4.33 22.01 -3.14
C ILE A 123 -3.78 23.43 -3.04
N THR A 124 -4.60 24.42 -3.32
CA THR A 124 -4.29 25.84 -3.12
C THR A 124 -5.51 26.62 -2.61
N LEU A 125 -5.34 27.89 -2.32
CA LEU A 125 -6.47 28.76 -1.92
C LEU A 125 -7.00 29.55 -3.13
N GLU A 126 -8.28 29.88 -3.09
CA GLU A 126 -8.83 30.86 -4.02
C GLU A 126 -8.11 32.20 -3.86
N GLY A 127 -7.87 32.89 -4.98
CA GLY A 127 -7.11 34.14 -4.97
C GLY A 127 -5.59 34.00 -4.92
N SER A 128 -5.04 32.77 -4.84
CA SER A 128 -3.58 32.50 -4.86
C SER A 128 -2.90 32.84 -6.19
N GLY A 129 -3.68 33.07 -7.27
CA GLY A 129 -3.15 33.21 -8.63
C GLY A 129 -2.72 31.89 -9.29
N ILE A 130 -2.83 30.74 -8.59
CA ILE A 130 -2.51 29.41 -9.12
C ILE A 130 -3.78 28.83 -9.73
N ASN A 131 -3.83 28.66 -11.05
CA ASN A 131 -4.98 28.14 -11.80
C ASN A 131 -4.66 26.86 -12.57
N THR A 132 -3.39 26.68 -12.90
CA THR A 132 -2.87 25.55 -13.68
C THR A 132 -1.62 24.99 -13.04
N MET A 133 -1.17 23.83 -13.52
CA MET A 133 0.09 23.23 -13.08
C MET A 133 1.31 24.06 -13.48
N ALA A 134 1.23 24.87 -14.56
CA ALA A 134 2.31 25.76 -14.98
C ALA A 134 2.59 26.88 -13.93
N ASP A 135 1.56 27.28 -13.19
CA ASP A 135 1.66 28.31 -12.16
C ASP A 135 2.41 27.85 -10.90
N LEU A 136 2.84 26.58 -10.85
CA LEU A 136 3.70 26.05 -9.76
C LEU A 136 5.10 26.64 -9.78
N LYS A 137 5.55 27.16 -10.93
CA LYS A 137 6.82 27.85 -11.05
C LYS A 137 6.89 29.09 -10.15
N GLY A 138 7.98 29.25 -9.40
CA GLY A 138 8.18 30.35 -8.46
C GLY A 138 7.47 30.18 -7.11
N LYS A 139 6.77 29.06 -6.88
CA LYS A 139 5.91 28.89 -5.69
C LYS A 139 6.61 28.14 -4.56
N ARG A 140 6.05 28.33 -3.36
CA ARG A 140 6.36 27.56 -2.16
C ARG A 140 5.46 26.34 -2.12
N VAL A 141 6.05 25.17 -2.40
CA VAL A 141 5.33 23.92 -2.65
C VAL A 141 5.50 22.95 -1.51
N GLY A 142 4.41 22.55 -0.86
CA GLY A 142 4.40 21.43 0.08
C GLY A 142 4.41 20.11 -0.68
N MET A 143 5.40 19.23 -0.43
CA MET A 143 5.65 18.03 -1.23
C MET A 143 5.58 16.72 -0.45
N GLY A 144 4.98 16.72 0.74
CA GLY A 144 4.97 15.53 1.59
C GLY A 144 6.24 15.37 2.44
N GLN A 145 6.16 14.52 3.43
CA GLN A 145 7.28 14.29 4.36
C GLN A 145 8.30 13.30 3.78
N PRO A 146 9.58 13.38 4.20
CA PRO A 146 10.59 12.41 3.81
C PRO A 146 10.21 10.97 4.18
N GLY A 147 10.41 10.04 3.24
CA GLY A 147 10.03 8.63 3.40
C GLY A 147 8.55 8.33 3.11
N GLY A 148 7.74 9.34 2.87
CA GLY A 148 6.35 9.20 2.49
C GLY A 148 6.15 9.09 0.97
N VAL A 149 5.09 8.39 0.55
CA VAL A 149 4.75 8.24 -0.88
C VAL A 149 4.31 9.53 -1.54
N SER A 150 3.66 10.45 -0.80
CA SER A 150 3.25 11.74 -1.38
C SER A 150 4.46 12.57 -1.83
N MET A 151 5.60 12.47 -1.13
CA MET A 151 6.84 13.09 -1.58
C MET A 151 7.33 12.46 -2.89
N LEU A 152 7.33 11.13 -2.97
CA LEU A 152 7.75 10.41 -4.17
C LEU A 152 6.91 10.78 -5.39
N ASP A 153 5.59 10.86 -5.20
CA ASP A 153 4.66 11.20 -6.27
C ASP A 153 4.77 12.68 -6.68
N ALA A 154 4.97 13.57 -5.71
CA ALA A 154 5.18 14.99 -5.97
C ALA A 154 6.51 15.22 -6.72
N ASP A 155 7.59 14.53 -6.33
CA ASP A 155 8.87 14.59 -7.03
C ASP A 155 8.72 14.11 -8.49
N ALA A 156 8.05 12.97 -8.73
CA ALA A 156 7.78 12.46 -10.07
C ALA A 156 6.92 13.44 -10.91
N MET A 157 5.94 14.09 -10.29
CA MET A 157 5.11 15.10 -10.97
C MET A 157 5.94 16.34 -11.34
N MET A 158 6.77 16.85 -10.45
CA MET A 158 7.63 18.02 -10.73
C MET A 158 8.67 17.70 -11.79
N GLU A 159 9.24 16.50 -11.80
CA GLU A 159 10.14 16.02 -12.86
C GLU A 159 9.43 16.00 -14.22
N THR A 160 8.20 15.50 -14.29
CA THR A 160 7.42 15.50 -15.54
C THR A 160 7.13 16.92 -16.04
N LEU A 161 6.90 17.87 -15.11
CA LEU A 161 6.75 19.29 -15.44
C LEU A 161 8.06 19.92 -15.92
N GLY A 162 9.19 19.29 -15.66
CA GLY A 162 10.52 19.86 -15.94
C GLY A 162 10.93 20.96 -14.95
N LEU A 163 10.31 21.00 -13.76
CA LEU A 163 10.61 21.98 -12.72
C LEU A 163 11.67 21.44 -11.75
N LYS A 164 12.69 22.25 -11.45
CA LYS A 164 13.79 21.92 -10.56
C LYS A 164 13.64 22.62 -9.22
N GLU A 165 13.78 21.85 -8.14
CA GLU A 165 13.81 22.39 -6.79
C GLU A 165 15.02 23.34 -6.62
N GLY A 166 14.78 24.49 -5.99
CA GLY A 166 15.77 25.54 -5.78
C GLY A 166 15.85 26.56 -6.92
N ASP A 167 15.70 26.13 -8.18
CA ASP A 167 15.73 27.01 -9.35
C ASP A 167 14.31 27.51 -9.71
N ASP A 168 13.36 26.56 -9.83
CA ASP A 168 12.02 26.83 -10.34
C ASP A 168 10.96 26.91 -9.25
N PHE A 169 11.17 26.30 -8.08
CA PHE A 169 10.25 26.34 -6.95
C PHE A 169 10.99 26.06 -5.63
N LYS A 170 10.34 26.39 -4.50
CA LYS A 170 10.84 26.08 -3.17
C LYS A 170 10.04 24.95 -2.55
N ALA A 171 10.66 23.78 -2.31
CA ALA A 171 10.02 22.63 -1.71
C ALA A 171 9.97 22.70 -0.17
N PHE A 172 8.85 22.27 0.38
CA PHE A 172 8.64 22.06 1.82
C PHE A 172 8.21 20.61 2.06
N ARG A 173 9.12 19.81 2.61
CA ARG A 173 8.95 18.37 2.83
C ARG A 173 8.39 18.11 4.23
N ILE A 174 7.08 18.36 4.39
CA ILE A 174 6.35 18.34 5.67
C ILE A 174 5.06 17.52 5.57
N LYS A 175 4.48 17.17 6.73
CA LYS A 175 3.21 16.40 6.80
C LYS A 175 2.02 17.21 6.27
N LEU A 176 0.98 16.52 5.77
CA LEU A 176 -0.21 17.17 5.20
C LEU A 176 -0.86 18.18 6.16
N GLY A 177 -0.98 17.84 7.44
CA GLY A 177 -1.55 18.78 8.43
C GLY A 177 -0.74 20.07 8.53
N ALA A 178 0.60 20.00 8.50
CA ALA A 178 1.46 21.18 8.48
C ALA A 178 1.35 21.95 7.16
N MET A 179 1.18 21.25 6.02
CA MET A 179 0.92 21.91 4.74
C MET A 179 -0.42 22.67 4.75
N ALA A 180 -1.47 22.06 5.28
CA ALA A 180 -2.78 22.70 5.40
C ALA A 180 -2.71 23.98 6.26
N ASN A 181 -1.98 23.94 7.38
CA ASN A 181 -1.72 25.13 8.20
C ASN A 181 -0.88 26.15 7.43
N GLY A 182 0.17 25.73 6.74
CA GLY A 182 1.01 26.60 5.91
C GLY A 182 0.24 27.33 4.81
N LEU A 183 -0.73 26.66 4.19
CA LEU A 183 -1.67 27.29 3.24
C LEU A 183 -2.57 28.32 3.96
N ALA A 184 -3.14 27.96 5.12
CA ALA A 184 -4.02 28.85 5.89
C ALA A 184 -3.29 30.13 6.33
N ASP A 185 -2.02 30.03 6.70
CA ASP A 185 -1.17 31.09 7.22
C ASP A 185 -0.42 31.86 6.12
N GLY A 186 -0.55 31.46 4.87
CA GLY A 186 0.17 32.08 3.72
C GLY A 186 1.67 31.77 3.67
N ASN A 187 2.12 30.75 4.40
CA ASN A 187 3.50 30.25 4.39
C ASN A 187 3.80 29.28 3.23
N LEU A 188 2.74 28.67 2.66
CA LEU A 188 2.76 27.87 1.43
C LEU A 188 1.80 28.46 0.42
N ASP A 189 2.10 28.24 -0.86
CA ASP A 189 1.23 28.66 -1.98
C ASP A 189 0.40 27.48 -2.50
N VAL A 190 0.96 26.27 -2.45
CA VAL A 190 0.33 25.04 -2.93
C VAL A 190 0.83 23.83 -2.14
N ALA A 191 -0.02 22.82 -1.99
CA ALA A 191 0.33 21.53 -1.39
C ALA A 191 0.02 20.40 -2.38
N LEU A 192 1.00 19.53 -2.60
CA LEU A 192 0.89 18.31 -3.38
C LEU A 192 0.74 17.14 -2.43
N TRP A 193 -0.38 16.43 -2.50
CA TRP A 193 -0.63 15.29 -1.62
C TRP A 193 -1.37 14.17 -2.31
N ASN A 194 -0.82 12.98 -2.20
CA ASN A 194 -1.48 11.75 -2.60
C ASN A 194 -2.25 11.16 -1.41
N GLY A 195 -3.51 10.86 -1.59
CA GLY A 195 -4.32 10.26 -0.54
C GLY A 195 -5.73 9.87 -0.95
N SER A 196 -6.35 9.03 -0.12
CA SER A 196 -7.77 8.72 -0.24
C SER A 196 -8.61 9.95 0.09
N PHE A 197 -9.61 10.23 -0.72
CA PHE A 197 -10.47 11.39 -0.55
C PHE A 197 -11.81 11.01 0.10
N PRO A 198 -12.40 11.90 0.93
CA PRO A 198 -11.89 13.24 1.32
C PRO A 198 -10.75 13.17 2.32
N LEU A 199 -9.75 14.07 2.17
CA LEU A 199 -8.62 14.21 3.08
C LEU A 199 -9.05 15.05 4.32
N PRO A 200 -8.93 14.52 5.56
CA PRO A 200 -9.38 15.25 6.75
C PRO A 200 -8.73 16.63 6.94
N PRO A 201 -7.40 16.82 6.73
CA PRO A 201 -6.80 18.15 6.83
C PRO A 201 -7.32 19.15 5.81
N VAL A 202 -7.69 18.70 4.59
CA VAL A 202 -8.29 19.55 3.56
C VAL A 202 -9.71 19.96 3.96
N LYS A 203 -10.51 19.03 4.52
CA LYS A 203 -11.84 19.35 5.07
C LYS A 203 -11.73 20.40 6.18
N LYS A 204 -10.73 20.28 7.07
CA LYS A 204 -10.49 21.26 8.13
C LYS A 204 -10.08 22.63 7.55
N LEU A 205 -9.22 22.64 6.52
CA LEU A 205 -8.81 23.88 5.86
C LEU A 205 -10.01 24.59 5.21
N ILE A 206 -10.89 23.87 4.56
CA ILE A 206 -12.12 24.40 3.93
C ILE A 206 -13.06 25.07 4.91
N ALA A 207 -13.08 24.62 6.17
CA ALA A 207 -13.90 25.26 7.20
C ALA A 207 -13.47 26.72 7.53
N SER A 208 -12.24 27.11 7.18
CA SER A 208 -11.70 28.45 7.48
C SER A 208 -11.19 29.21 6.26
N ARG A 209 -11.03 28.56 5.12
CA ARG A 209 -10.48 29.13 3.89
C ARG A 209 -11.22 28.58 2.67
N LYS A 210 -11.31 29.39 1.61
CA LYS A 210 -11.77 28.90 0.31
C LYS A 210 -10.65 28.15 -0.37
N VAL A 211 -10.83 26.84 -0.51
CA VAL A 211 -9.86 25.93 -1.13
C VAL A 211 -10.20 25.71 -2.59
N LYS A 212 -9.18 25.54 -3.40
CA LYS A 212 -9.24 25.17 -4.79
C LYS A 212 -8.36 23.96 -5.06
N LEU A 213 -8.86 23.01 -5.84
CA LEU A 213 -8.05 21.93 -6.42
C LEU A 213 -7.69 22.28 -7.86
N ILE A 214 -6.42 22.12 -8.20
CA ILE A 214 -5.95 22.34 -9.57
C ILE A 214 -6.07 21.03 -10.34
N PRO A 215 -6.78 21.03 -11.48
CA PRO A 215 -6.93 19.83 -12.28
C PRO A 215 -5.62 19.46 -12.98
N ILE A 216 -5.41 18.16 -13.17
CA ILE A 216 -4.32 17.60 -13.95
C ILE A 216 -4.83 17.36 -15.37
N PRO A 217 -4.32 18.08 -16.39
CA PRO A 217 -4.82 17.96 -17.74
C PRO A 217 -4.35 16.67 -18.42
N ASP A 218 -5.03 16.29 -19.50
CA ASP A 218 -4.82 15.00 -20.17
C ASP A 218 -3.46 14.90 -20.87
N ASP A 219 -2.97 15.98 -21.44
CA ASP A 219 -1.65 16.05 -22.07
C ASP A 219 -0.53 15.86 -21.05
N PHE A 220 -0.63 16.49 -19.87
CA PHE A 220 0.30 16.23 -18.78
C PHE A 220 0.21 14.78 -18.34
N PHE A 221 -1.00 14.26 -18.12
CA PHE A 221 -1.16 12.87 -17.68
C PHE A 221 -0.55 11.88 -18.66
N ALA A 222 -0.76 12.06 -19.98
CA ALA A 222 -0.16 11.20 -20.99
C ALA A 222 1.37 11.22 -20.93
N LYS A 223 1.99 12.39 -20.77
CA LYS A 223 3.43 12.55 -20.61
C LYS A 223 3.92 11.88 -19.31
N HIS A 224 3.19 12.07 -18.21
CA HIS A 224 3.52 11.50 -16.90
C HIS A 224 3.43 9.97 -16.92
N GLN A 225 2.37 9.41 -17.51
CA GLN A 225 2.18 7.97 -17.64
C GLN A 225 3.24 7.32 -18.54
N ALA A 226 3.71 8.01 -19.58
CA ALA A 226 4.80 7.51 -20.41
C ALA A 226 6.13 7.35 -19.63
N GLN A 227 6.40 8.23 -18.66
CA GLN A 227 7.56 8.15 -17.77
C GLN A 227 7.35 7.19 -16.61
N TYR A 228 6.12 7.12 -16.13
CA TYR A 228 5.70 6.35 -14.95
C TYR A 228 4.45 5.52 -15.27
N PRO A 229 4.60 4.39 -15.97
CA PRO A 229 3.48 3.58 -16.49
C PRO A 229 2.43 3.14 -15.44
N PRO A 230 2.78 2.98 -14.15
CA PRO A 230 1.80 2.56 -13.14
C PRO A 230 0.69 3.55 -12.81
N TYR A 231 0.81 4.83 -13.17
CA TYR A 231 -0.26 5.79 -12.90
C TYR A 231 -1.48 5.56 -13.81
N ALA A 232 -2.67 5.72 -13.24
CA ALA A 232 -3.93 5.60 -13.95
C ALA A 232 -4.74 6.91 -13.84
N ARG A 233 -5.57 7.19 -14.86
CA ARG A 233 -6.47 8.34 -14.81
C ARG A 233 -7.53 8.17 -13.75
N LEU A 234 -7.79 9.23 -12.99
CA LEU A 234 -8.82 9.31 -11.97
C LEU A 234 -9.35 10.74 -11.91
N SER A 235 -10.61 10.91 -11.51
CA SER A 235 -11.15 12.21 -11.08
C SER A 235 -11.53 12.15 -9.60
N ILE A 236 -11.31 13.23 -8.87
CA ILE A 236 -11.89 13.46 -7.55
C ILE A 236 -13.30 13.97 -7.80
N PRO A 237 -14.36 13.23 -7.39
CA PRO A 237 -15.74 13.62 -7.71
C PRO A 237 -16.10 14.98 -7.13
N GLY A 238 -16.89 15.75 -7.86
CA GLY A 238 -17.52 16.96 -7.38
C GLY A 238 -18.34 16.70 -6.11
N GLY A 239 -18.40 17.65 -5.21
CA GLY A 239 -19.03 17.47 -3.91
C GLY A 239 -18.22 16.68 -2.87
N THR A 240 -17.06 16.09 -3.24
CA THR A 240 -16.14 15.46 -2.28
C THR A 240 -15.68 16.45 -1.20
N TYR A 241 -15.49 17.69 -1.60
CA TYR A 241 -15.10 18.81 -0.74
C TYR A 241 -16.12 19.93 -0.87
N ASN A 242 -16.58 20.49 0.26
CA ASN A 242 -17.53 21.59 0.24
C ASN A 242 -17.00 22.80 -0.55
N GLY A 243 -17.80 23.29 -1.48
CA GLY A 243 -17.44 24.40 -2.38
C GLY A 243 -16.61 23.99 -3.61
N ILE A 244 -16.41 22.66 -3.83
CA ILE A 244 -15.81 22.11 -5.06
C ILE A 244 -16.84 21.19 -5.70
N ASP A 245 -17.69 21.75 -6.55
CA ASP A 245 -18.89 21.08 -7.07
C ASP A 245 -18.63 20.28 -8.34
N ASN A 246 -17.55 20.59 -9.06
CA ASN A 246 -17.17 19.89 -10.28
C ASN A 246 -16.13 18.82 -10.01
N ASP A 247 -16.14 17.77 -10.84
CA ASP A 247 -15.09 16.77 -10.88
C ASP A 247 -13.73 17.43 -11.12
N THR A 248 -12.72 17.03 -10.33
CA THR A 248 -11.35 17.48 -10.51
C THR A 248 -10.54 16.37 -11.15
N PRO A 249 -10.17 16.48 -12.43
CA PRO A 249 -9.28 15.55 -13.11
C PRO A 249 -7.95 15.41 -12.37
N SER A 250 -7.54 14.16 -12.13
CA SER A 250 -6.32 13.81 -11.40
C SER A 250 -5.73 12.52 -11.96
N PHE A 251 -4.71 12.01 -11.33
CA PHE A 251 -4.25 10.64 -11.54
C PHE A 251 -4.32 9.84 -10.25
N SER A 252 -4.47 8.55 -10.42
CA SER A 252 -4.53 7.58 -9.34
C SER A 252 -3.21 6.85 -9.21
N LEU A 253 -2.85 6.65 -7.97
CA LEU A 253 -2.13 5.47 -7.52
C LEU A 253 -3.09 4.65 -6.68
N ALA A 254 -2.88 3.35 -6.57
CA ALA A 254 -3.59 2.59 -5.56
C ALA A 254 -2.68 2.42 -4.35
N ASN A 255 -3.26 2.48 -3.17
CA ASN A 255 -2.67 1.90 -2.00
C ASN A 255 -2.93 0.40 -2.02
N GLY A 256 -1.90 -0.35 -1.70
CA GLY A 256 -1.96 -1.79 -1.60
C GLY A 256 -0.87 -2.30 -0.67
N MET A 257 -0.63 -3.58 -0.76
CA MET A 257 0.42 -4.26 -0.02
C MET A 257 1.35 -5.00 -0.97
N VAL A 258 2.62 -4.97 -0.63
CA VAL A 258 3.64 -5.83 -1.18
C VAL A 258 4.13 -6.80 -0.12
N ILE A 259 4.65 -7.93 -0.56
CA ILE A 259 5.08 -9.02 0.30
C ILE A 259 6.41 -9.56 -0.20
N SER A 260 7.25 -10.05 0.71
CA SER A 260 8.50 -10.72 0.35
C SER A 260 8.23 -11.96 -0.49
N LYS A 261 9.03 -12.18 -1.52
CA LYS A 261 8.99 -13.41 -2.32
C LYS A 261 9.30 -14.66 -1.49
N ASP A 262 9.96 -14.49 -0.34
CA ASP A 262 10.42 -15.57 0.53
C ASP A 262 9.29 -16.10 1.45
N VAL A 263 8.12 -15.43 1.52
CA VAL A 263 6.97 -15.93 2.27
C VAL A 263 6.36 -17.12 1.52
N PRO A 264 6.08 -18.27 2.17
CA PRO A 264 5.58 -19.46 1.49
C PRO A 264 4.26 -19.25 0.75
N GLU A 265 4.13 -19.86 -0.45
CA GLU A 265 2.97 -19.73 -1.32
C GLU A 265 1.65 -20.09 -0.62
N ASP A 266 1.59 -21.24 0.06
CA ASP A 266 0.36 -21.69 0.73
C ASP A 266 -0.02 -20.79 1.91
N LEU A 267 0.97 -20.17 2.55
CA LEU A 267 0.71 -19.20 3.61
C LEU A 267 0.07 -17.92 3.05
N VAL A 268 0.64 -17.36 1.97
CA VAL A 268 0.08 -16.18 1.31
C VAL A 268 -1.30 -16.47 0.73
N TYR A 269 -1.52 -17.65 0.15
CA TYR A 269 -2.84 -18.09 -0.28
C TYR A 269 -3.83 -18.06 0.89
N SER A 270 -3.49 -18.68 2.03
CA SER A 270 -4.36 -18.74 3.20
C SER A 270 -4.66 -17.37 3.80
N MET A 271 -3.66 -16.49 3.88
CA MET A 271 -3.84 -15.11 4.34
C MET A 271 -4.73 -14.31 3.37
N THR A 272 -4.54 -14.46 2.07
CA THR A 272 -5.37 -13.78 1.06
C THR A 272 -6.82 -14.23 1.16
N LYS A 273 -7.06 -15.52 1.28
CA LYS A 273 -8.39 -16.09 1.48
C LYS A 273 -9.05 -15.57 2.75
N ALA A 274 -8.35 -15.58 3.87
CA ALA A 274 -8.86 -15.06 5.15
C ALA A 274 -9.28 -13.59 5.05
N ILE A 275 -8.51 -12.76 4.36
CA ILE A 275 -8.86 -11.35 4.14
C ILE A 275 -10.16 -11.23 3.33
N PHE A 276 -10.28 -11.94 2.19
CA PHE A 276 -11.45 -11.86 1.33
C PHE A 276 -12.73 -12.39 1.99
N GLU A 277 -12.63 -13.44 2.79
CA GLU A 277 -13.74 -14.01 3.55
C GLU A 277 -14.18 -13.13 4.74
N ASN A 278 -13.35 -12.15 5.13
CA ASN A 278 -13.61 -11.23 6.26
C ASN A 278 -13.65 -9.74 5.84
N LEU A 279 -13.95 -9.44 4.57
CA LEU A 279 -14.01 -8.05 4.09
C LEU A 279 -15.04 -7.19 4.84
N ASP A 280 -16.17 -7.78 5.30
CA ASP A 280 -17.17 -7.04 6.06
C ASP A 280 -16.64 -6.63 7.45
N LYS A 281 -15.85 -7.47 8.10
CA LYS A 281 -15.13 -7.11 9.32
C LYS A 281 -14.13 -5.98 9.06
N LEU A 282 -13.39 -6.05 7.98
CA LEU A 282 -12.43 -5.00 7.60
C LEU A 282 -13.13 -3.68 7.23
N LYS A 283 -14.31 -3.71 6.61
CA LYS A 283 -15.12 -2.49 6.36
C LYS A 283 -15.51 -1.79 7.66
N SER A 284 -15.80 -2.54 8.73
CA SER A 284 -16.10 -1.95 10.04
C SER A 284 -14.86 -1.31 10.69
N VAL A 285 -13.66 -1.80 10.39
CA VAL A 285 -12.39 -1.17 10.79
C VAL A 285 -12.15 0.14 10.03
N HIS A 286 -12.34 0.11 8.70
CA HIS A 286 -12.19 1.31 7.87
C HIS A 286 -12.98 1.20 6.55
N PRO A 287 -13.77 2.25 6.18
CA PRO A 287 -14.62 2.23 4.98
C PRO A 287 -13.88 1.97 3.66
N ALA A 288 -12.58 2.24 3.58
CA ALA A 288 -11.77 1.98 2.38
C ALA A 288 -11.80 0.50 1.95
N PHE A 289 -11.92 -0.42 2.89
CA PHE A 289 -12.04 -1.85 2.57
C PHE A 289 -13.34 -2.21 1.82
N GLY A 290 -14.36 -1.36 1.87
CA GLY A 290 -15.54 -1.49 1.00
C GLY A 290 -15.24 -1.34 -0.50
N ARG A 291 -14.05 -0.85 -0.86
CA ARG A 291 -13.57 -0.73 -2.24
C ARG A 291 -12.74 -1.93 -2.69
N VAL A 292 -12.39 -2.84 -1.77
CA VAL A 292 -11.70 -4.09 -2.11
C VAL A 292 -12.73 -5.07 -2.66
N THR A 293 -12.63 -5.35 -3.94
CA THR A 293 -13.50 -6.26 -4.69
C THR A 293 -12.68 -7.06 -5.68
N LYS A 294 -13.27 -8.10 -6.28
CA LYS A 294 -12.62 -8.83 -7.36
C LYS A 294 -12.19 -7.92 -8.53
N SER A 295 -12.96 -6.88 -8.84
CA SER A 295 -12.66 -5.96 -9.94
C SER A 295 -11.61 -4.90 -9.61
N THR A 296 -11.32 -4.67 -8.33
CA THR A 296 -10.41 -3.59 -7.91
C THR A 296 -9.10 -4.07 -7.28
N VAL A 297 -9.04 -5.34 -6.84
CA VAL A 297 -7.90 -5.88 -6.10
C VAL A 297 -6.57 -5.86 -6.87
N LEU A 298 -6.63 -5.86 -8.20
CA LEU A 298 -5.46 -5.73 -9.07
C LEU A 298 -5.07 -4.29 -9.38
N ASN A 299 -5.89 -3.32 -8.98
CA ASN A 299 -5.63 -1.93 -9.31
C ASN A 299 -4.38 -1.45 -8.58
N GLY A 300 -3.49 -0.90 -9.36
CA GLY A 300 -2.37 -0.15 -8.81
C GLY A 300 -1.13 -0.96 -8.47
N PHE A 301 -0.88 -2.10 -9.09
CA PHE A 301 0.38 -2.79 -8.92
C PHE A 301 1.31 -2.64 -10.12
N GLY A 302 2.58 -2.36 -9.80
CA GLY A 302 3.67 -2.32 -10.78
C GLY A 302 4.64 -3.49 -10.66
N ALA A 303 4.39 -4.44 -9.77
CA ALA A 303 5.18 -5.66 -9.57
C ALA A 303 4.30 -6.90 -9.79
N PRO A 304 4.87 -8.05 -10.19
CA PRO A 304 4.14 -9.31 -10.28
C PRO A 304 3.45 -9.69 -8.97
N LEU A 305 2.35 -10.42 -9.06
CA LEU A 305 1.68 -10.96 -7.87
C LEU A 305 2.52 -12.07 -7.22
N HIS A 306 2.42 -12.15 -5.90
CA HIS A 306 2.92 -13.31 -5.17
C HIS A 306 2.15 -14.59 -5.60
N PRO A 307 2.83 -15.74 -5.83
CA PRO A 307 2.17 -16.96 -6.31
C PRO A 307 0.95 -17.37 -5.49
N GLY A 308 0.99 -17.27 -4.16
CA GLY A 308 -0.15 -17.59 -3.30
C GLY A 308 -1.35 -16.66 -3.50
N ALA A 309 -1.12 -15.36 -3.70
CA ALA A 309 -2.18 -14.43 -4.02
C ALA A 309 -2.77 -14.71 -5.41
N LEU A 310 -1.91 -14.95 -6.41
CA LEU A 310 -2.31 -15.29 -7.76
C LEU A 310 -3.18 -16.55 -7.79
N LYS A 311 -2.80 -17.61 -7.05
CA LYS A 311 -3.56 -18.85 -6.90
C LYS A 311 -4.98 -18.58 -6.42
N TYR A 312 -5.13 -17.80 -5.34
CA TYR A 312 -6.44 -17.45 -4.80
C TYR A 312 -7.24 -16.56 -5.76
N TYR A 313 -6.63 -15.57 -6.39
CA TYR A 313 -7.33 -14.68 -7.32
C TYR A 313 -7.85 -15.40 -8.57
N ARG A 314 -7.12 -16.41 -9.06
CA ARG A 314 -7.60 -17.30 -10.11
C ARG A 314 -8.80 -18.14 -9.65
N GLU A 315 -8.74 -18.71 -8.44
CA GLU A 315 -9.82 -19.51 -7.86
C GLU A 315 -11.12 -18.72 -7.77
N ILE A 316 -11.06 -17.47 -7.29
CA ILE A 316 -12.26 -16.64 -7.14
C ILE A 316 -12.68 -15.93 -8.45
N GLY A 317 -11.93 -16.08 -9.53
CA GLY A 317 -12.25 -15.50 -10.85
C GLY A 317 -12.09 -13.97 -10.87
N VAL A 318 -10.92 -13.46 -10.47
CA VAL A 318 -10.61 -12.02 -10.56
C VAL A 318 -10.54 -11.59 -12.02
N PRO A 319 -11.34 -10.59 -12.46
CA PRO A 319 -11.32 -10.13 -13.85
C PRO A 319 -9.95 -9.57 -14.27
N GLY A 320 -9.47 -9.89 -15.47
CA GLY A 320 -8.22 -9.37 -16.04
C GLY A 320 -6.95 -9.92 -15.39
N ILE A 321 -7.04 -11.02 -14.61
CA ILE A 321 -5.88 -11.60 -13.91
C ILE A 321 -4.78 -12.04 -14.88
N GLU A 322 -5.10 -12.65 -16.00
CA GLU A 322 -4.10 -13.14 -16.95
C GLU A 322 -3.43 -11.99 -17.73
N ASP A 323 -4.18 -10.94 -18.07
CA ASP A 323 -3.62 -9.72 -18.66
C ASP A 323 -2.67 -9.03 -17.69
N PHE A 324 -3.02 -9.02 -16.39
CA PHE A 324 -2.16 -8.49 -15.33
C PHE A 324 -0.86 -9.30 -15.26
N VAL A 325 -0.92 -10.62 -15.21
CA VAL A 325 0.24 -11.51 -15.15
C VAL A 325 1.14 -11.25 -16.37
N LYS A 326 0.58 -11.25 -17.60
CA LYS A 326 1.34 -11.00 -18.82
C LYS A 326 2.07 -9.66 -18.81
N ARG A 327 1.41 -8.59 -18.32
CA ARG A 327 1.98 -7.24 -18.28
C ARG A 327 3.09 -7.10 -17.24
N THR A 328 3.04 -7.81 -16.13
CA THR A 328 3.99 -7.69 -15.01
C THR A 328 5.13 -8.72 -15.05
N SER A 329 5.05 -9.72 -15.92
CA SER A 329 6.10 -10.76 -16.11
C SER A 329 7.20 -10.33 -17.08
N ASN A 330 7.02 -9.22 -17.81
CA ASN A 330 8.01 -8.61 -18.71
C ASN A 330 8.72 -7.46 -18.01
#